data_eca1a150592352683db007000bfa163f
#
_entry.id   eca1a150592352683db007000bfa163f
#
_cell.length_a   1.000
_cell.length_b   1.000
_cell.length_c   1.000
_cell.angle_alpha   90.00
_cell.angle_beta   90.00
_cell.angle_gamma   90.00
#
_symmetry.space_group_name_H-M   'P 1'
#
loop_
_entity.id
_entity.type
_entity.pdbx_description
1 polymer ?
#
loop_
_entity_poly.entity_id
_entity_poly.type
_entity_poly.pdbx_seq_one_letter_code
_entity_poly.pdbx_strand_id
1 'polypeptide(L)'
;NPRQIHIQHALGYPPLEYAHLPMVLGPDKKRLSKRNAVTSLQDYFDQGYLESSMINMLARLGWSKGDKEIFYLDDLISDFRIQEVQKAGAIFDPSKLDWINNHHLAALSFDDFKNRLIPFLDSLGLDYMQKQNSSEIIAAMRSSKPNLLGVAQDLIPYFSELSSYDDKAANKFLIGSEVVLEYVQRKLNGLEDWNEDSIDKALMEAQTGLSLPTPKLNQPIRIAMTGSTQSPSLGLTLSLFNLEEVNKRINAALKYLFDTN
;
A
#
# COMPACT_ATOMS: atom_id res chain seq x y z
N ASN A 1 18.55 36.09 6.75
CA ASN A 1 18.95 36.93 5.59
C ASN A 1 20.00 38.00 5.91
N PRO A 2 20.05 38.70 7.08
CA PRO A 2 21.08 39.74 7.28
C PRO A 2 22.51 39.24 7.00
N ARG A 3 22.86 38.05 7.48
CA ARG A 3 24.20 37.47 7.23
C ARG A 3 24.46 37.23 5.75
N GLN A 4 23.50 36.68 5.01
CA GLN A 4 23.63 36.45 3.57
C GLN A 4 23.80 37.75 2.80
N ILE A 5 23.05 38.79 3.17
CA ILE A 5 23.15 40.12 2.57
C ILE A 5 24.53 40.74 2.81
N HIS A 6 25.06 40.62 4.04
CA HIS A 6 26.41 41.11 4.34
C HIS A 6 27.51 40.37 3.55
N ILE A 7 27.39 39.04 3.43
CA ILE A 7 28.33 38.25 2.63
C ILE A 7 28.24 38.66 1.15
N GLN A 8 27.02 38.80 0.62
CA GLN A 8 26.76 39.25 -0.75
C GLN A 8 27.43 40.59 -1.02
N HIS A 9 27.21 41.57 -0.15
CA HIS A 9 27.82 42.89 -0.25
C HIS A 9 29.35 42.80 -0.19
N ALA A 10 29.90 42.03 0.72
CA ALA A 10 31.37 41.88 0.87
C ALA A 10 32.03 41.23 -0.37
N LEU A 11 31.27 40.38 -1.08
CA LEU A 11 31.71 39.73 -2.32
C LEU A 11 31.45 40.51 -3.60
N GLY A 12 30.82 41.70 -3.49
CA GLY A 12 30.48 42.56 -4.62
C GLY A 12 29.40 42.02 -5.56
N TYR A 13 28.56 41.08 -5.10
CA TYR A 13 27.44 40.55 -5.90
C TYR A 13 26.25 41.51 -5.93
N PRO A 14 25.48 41.54 -7.04
CA PRO A 14 24.26 42.36 -7.13
C PRO A 14 23.19 41.85 -6.11
N PRO A 15 22.26 42.73 -5.70
CA PRO A 15 21.18 42.37 -4.79
C PRO A 15 20.36 41.18 -5.31
N LEU A 16 20.11 40.21 -4.44
CA LEU A 16 19.24 39.06 -4.72
C LEU A 16 17.86 39.29 -4.18
N GLU A 17 16.88 38.73 -4.85
CA GLU A 17 15.51 38.66 -4.33
C GLU A 17 15.40 37.54 -3.28
N TYR A 18 14.70 37.79 -2.22
CA TYR A 18 14.49 36.84 -1.12
C TYR A 18 13.00 36.54 -0.92
N ALA A 19 12.70 35.25 -0.76
CA ALA A 19 11.37 34.81 -0.34
C ALA A 19 11.49 33.96 0.93
N HIS A 20 10.46 34.02 1.76
CA HIS A 20 10.33 33.21 2.98
C HIS A 20 9.12 32.33 2.87
N LEU A 21 9.35 31.02 2.85
CA LEU A 21 8.29 30.01 2.92
C LEU A 21 7.88 29.77 4.37
N PRO A 22 6.63 29.30 4.61
CA PRO A 22 6.17 28.96 5.94
C PRO A 22 7.01 27.82 6.55
N MET A 23 7.03 27.78 7.89
CA MET A 23 7.63 26.67 8.60
C MET A 23 6.77 25.42 8.42
N VAL A 24 7.39 24.29 8.10
CA VAL A 24 6.71 23.00 8.04
C VAL A 24 6.59 22.44 9.44
N LEU A 25 5.35 22.14 9.84
CA LEU A 25 4.99 21.59 11.14
C LEU A 25 4.54 20.15 10.98
N GLY A 26 4.75 19.33 11.99
CA GLY A 26 4.14 18.00 12.09
C GLY A 26 2.66 18.06 12.48
N PRO A 27 1.97 16.89 12.55
CA PRO A 27 0.58 16.80 13.01
C PRO A 27 0.39 17.32 14.43
N ASP A 28 1.41 17.28 15.26
CA ASP A 28 1.45 17.83 16.62
C ASP A 28 1.62 19.37 16.66
N LYS A 29 1.61 20.02 15.50
CA LYS A 29 1.85 21.48 15.30
C LYS A 29 3.23 21.96 15.77
N LYS A 30 4.16 21.05 16.05
CA LYS A 30 5.55 21.40 16.35
C LYS A 30 6.38 21.35 15.07
N ARG A 31 7.52 22.05 15.10
CA ARG A 31 8.45 22.03 13.98
C ARG A 31 8.84 20.59 13.62
N LEU A 32 8.68 20.23 12.35
CA LEU A 32 9.12 18.94 11.84
C LEU A 32 10.64 18.80 12.08
N SER A 33 11.06 17.76 12.78
CA SER A 33 12.47 17.55 13.12
C SER A 33 12.88 16.10 12.81
N LYS A 34 14.14 15.92 12.46
CA LYS A 34 14.76 14.62 12.16
C LYS A 34 14.64 13.57 13.26
N ARG A 35 14.29 13.96 14.48
CA ARG A 35 14.17 13.05 15.63
C ARG A 35 12.80 12.37 15.74
N ASN A 36 11.78 12.93 15.11
CA ASN A 36 10.37 12.55 15.36
C ASN A 36 9.60 12.06 14.13
N ALA A 37 10.18 12.09 12.94
CA ALA A 37 9.52 11.64 11.71
C ALA A 37 10.51 11.40 10.57
N VAL A 38 10.09 10.64 9.57
CA VAL A 38 10.67 10.63 8.23
C VAL A 38 10.70 12.08 7.72
N THR A 39 11.86 12.64 7.46
CA THR A 39 12.00 14.08 7.16
C THR A 39 12.81 14.36 5.91
N SER A 40 13.44 13.36 5.32
CA SER A 40 14.14 13.49 4.05
C SER A 40 13.23 13.02 2.91
N LEU A 41 13.32 13.68 1.77
CA LEU A 41 12.62 13.23 0.56
C LEU A 41 13.06 11.81 0.14
N GLN A 42 14.33 11.48 0.38
CA GLN A 42 14.86 10.17 0.06
C GLN A 42 14.14 9.06 0.82
N ASP A 43 13.87 9.27 2.12
CA ASP A 43 13.17 8.26 2.93
C ASP A 43 11.74 7.98 2.39
N TYR A 44 11.08 8.96 1.78
CA TYR A 44 9.78 8.76 1.11
C TYR A 44 9.93 8.02 -0.22
N PHE A 45 10.97 8.35 -1.01
CA PHE A 45 11.24 7.64 -2.26
C PHE A 45 11.65 6.19 -2.01
N ASP A 46 12.41 5.92 -0.95
CA ASP A 46 12.78 4.57 -0.52
C ASP A 46 11.55 3.74 -0.06
N GLN A 47 10.48 4.40 0.36
CA GLN A 47 9.18 3.78 0.63
C GLN A 47 8.29 3.67 -0.61
N GLY A 48 8.70 4.23 -1.75
CA GLY A 48 7.95 4.16 -3.00
C GLY A 48 6.84 5.20 -3.16
N TYR A 49 6.97 6.35 -2.50
CA TYR A 49 6.17 7.52 -2.86
C TYR A 49 6.68 8.10 -4.17
N LEU A 50 5.76 8.54 -5.03
CA LEU A 50 6.10 9.12 -6.33
C LEU A 50 6.62 10.56 -6.18
N GLU A 51 7.56 10.93 -7.04
CA GLU A 51 8.09 12.30 -7.12
C GLU A 51 6.96 13.32 -7.36
N SER A 52 6.01 12.98 -8.23
CA SER A 52 4.86 13.83 -8.54
C SER A 52 3.96 14.08 -7.32
N SER A 53 3.76 13.07 -6.48
CA SER A 53 2.98 13.22 -5.24
C SER A 53 3.72 14.05 -4.20
N MET A 54 5.03 13.90 -4.09
CA MET A 54 5.83 14.75 -3.20
C MET A 54 5.81 16.21 -3.65
N ILE A 55 5.94 16.48 -4.94
CA ILE A 55 5.84 17.86 -5.49
C ILE A 55 4.44 18.42 -5.21
N ASN A 56 3.38 17.65 -5.45
CA ASN A 56 2.01 18.05 -5.15
C ASN A 56 1.84 18.37 -3.66
N MET A 57 2.30 17.49 -2.76
CA MET A 57 2.21 17.69 -1.31
C MET A 57 3.00 18.93 -0.87
N LEU A 58 4.22 19.12 -1.35
CA LEU A 58 5.06 20.26 -1.00
C LEU A 58 4.45 21.59 -1.50
N ALA A 59 3.87 21.62 -2.70
CA ALA A 59 3.18 22.80 -3.20
C ALA A 59 1.99 23.18 -2.31
N ARG A 60 1.26 22.18 -1.80
CA ARG A 60 0.13 22.38 -0.88
C ARG A 60 0.53 22.85 0.53
N LEU A 61 1.81 22.79 0.87
CA LEU A 61 2.32 23.33 2.14
C LEU A 61 2.36 24.88 2.08
N GLY A 62 1.21 25.47 2.31
CA GLY A 62 1.06 26.92 2.37
C GLY A 62 0.52 27.58 1.09
N TRP A 63 0.23 26.82 0.03
CA TRP A 63 -0.44 27.34 -1.17
C TRP A 63 -1.69 26.51 -1.49
N SER A 64 -2.69 27.16 -2.07
CA SER A 64 -3.95 26.54 -2.50
C SER A 64 -4.55 27.24 -3.71
N LYS A 65 -5.29 26.47 -4.52
CA LYS A 65 -6.08 26.99 -5.64
C LYS A 65 -7.52 26.48 -5.52
N GLY A 66 -8.37 27.24 -4.84
CA GLY A 66 -9.73 26.80 -4.53
C GLY A 66 -9.70 25.46 -3.78
N ASP A 67 -10.60 24.56 -4.18
CA ASP A 67 -10.76 23.22 -3.58
C ASP A 67 -9.90 22.12 -4.28
N LYS A 68 -9.09 22.52 -5.29
CA LYS A 68 -8.23 21.55 -6.00
C LYS A 68 -7.13 21.05 -5.07
N GLU A 69 -7.04 19.72 -4.96
CA GLU A 69 -6.07 19.04 -4.08
C GLU A 69 -5.00 18.29 -4.87
N ILE A 70 -5.36 17.76 -6.04
CA ILE A 70 -4.44 17.02 -6.91
C ILE A 70 -3.93 17.94 -7.99
N PHE A 71 -2.60 18.05 -8.05
CA PHE A 71 -1.88 18.87 -9.02
C PHE A 71 -0.80 18.02 -9.69
N TYR A 72 -0.73 18.10 -11.01
CA TYR A 72 0.40 17.61 -11.78
C TYR A 72 1.39 18.75 -12.03
N LEU A 73 2.59 18.41 -12.49
CA LEU A 73 3.65 19.40 -12.67
C LEU A 73 3.24 20.56 -13.58
N ASP A 74 2.53 20.28 -14.68
CA ASP A 74 2.05 21.28 -15.62
C ASP A 74 1.02 22.22 -14.98
N ASP A 75 0.14 21.70 -14.13
CA ASP A 75 -0.78 22.51 -13.34
C ASP A 75 -0.01 23.50 -12.43
N LEU A 76 1.03 23.01 -11.76
CA LEU A 76 1.83 23.81 -10.84
C LEU A 76 2.64 24.86 -11.59
N ILE A 77 3.21 24.55 -12.74
CA ILE A 77 3.93 25.49 -13.59
C ILE A 77 3.00 26.65 -14.03
N SER A 78 1.75 26.32 -14.39
CA SER A 78 0.78 27.32 -14.83
C SER A 78 0.22 28.18 -13.70
N ASP A 79 -0.05 27.54 -12.55
CA ASP A 79 -0.91 28.08 -11.51
C ASP A 79 -0.18 28.59 -10.28
N PHE A 80 0.95 27.94 -9.91
CA PHE A 80 1.66 28.31 -8.69
C PHE A 80 2.25 29.72 -8.74
N ARG A 81 1.97 30.50 -7.70
CA ARG A 81 2.54 31.83 -7.52
C ARG A 81 3.10 31.96 -6.11
N ILE A 82 4.39 32.23 -6.00
CA ILE A 82 5.07 32.34 -4.70
C ILE A 82 4.48 33.46 -3.82
N GLN A 83 3.90 34.47 -4.45
CA GLN A 83 3.25 35.59 -3.75
C GLN A 83 1.96 35.18 -3.02
N GLU A 84 1.34 34.07 -3.45
CA GLU A 84 0.10 33.54 -2.86
C GLU A 84 0.39 32.56 -1.72
N VAL A 85 1.67 32.23 -1.46
CA VAL A 85 2.04 31.32 -0.38
C VAL A 85 1.76 32.00 0.97
N GLN A 86 0.99 31.32 1.81
CA GLN A 86 0.60 31.78 3.14
C GLN A 86 1.81 31.91 4.07
N LYS A 87 1.76 32.89 4.99
CA LYS A 87 2.82 33.12 5.97
C LYS A 87 2.72 32.20 7.20
N ALA A 88 1.54 31.64 7.45
CA ALA A 88 1.31 30.74 8.58
C ALA A 88 2.02 29.38 8.38
N GLY A 89 2.42 28.76 9.50
CA GLY A 89 3.04 27.41 9.44
C GLY A 89 2.11 26.41 8.77
N ALA A 90 2.66 25.59 7.88
CA ALA A 90 1.94 24.56 7.14
C ALA A 90 2.13 23.20 7.80
N ILE A 91 1.03 22.48 8.04
CA ILE A 91 1.07 21.14 8.66
C ILE A 91 1.31 20.10 7.56
N PHE A 92 2.37 19.33 7.71
CA PHE A 92 2.61 18.14 6.92
C PHE A 92 1.85 16.97 7.55
N ASP A 93 0.80 16.51 6.87
CA ASP A 93 -0.02 15.37 7.27
C ASP A 93 0.35 14.14 6.42
N PRO A 94 0.94 13.08 7.02
CA PRO A 94 1.25 11.84 6.31
C PRO A 94 0.03 11.18 5.67
N SER A 95 -1.13 11.21 6.33
CA SER A 95 -2.36 10.61 5.77
C SER A 95 -2.81 11.33 4.50
N LYS A 96 -2.58 12.64 4.43
CA LYS A 96 -2.84 13.42 3.21
C LYS A 96 -1.86 13.07 2.10
N LEU A 97 -0.59 12.85 2.43
CA LEU A 97 0.40 12.37 1.47
C LEU A 97 0.02 10.99 0.92
N ASP A 98 -0.40 10.07 1.78
CA ASP A 98 -0.90 8.74 1.37
C ASP A 98 -2.04 8.86 0.38
N TRP A 99 -3.01 9.72 0.67
CA TRP A 99 -4.15 9.97 -0.21
C TRP A 99 -3.73 10.57 -1.56
N ILE A 100 -2.84 11.57 -1.55
CA ILE A 100 -2.27 12.17 -2.77
C ILE A 100 -1.53 11.10 -3.58
N ASN A 101 -0.67 10.30 -2.93
CA ASN A 101 0.12 9.28 -3.61
C ASN A 101 -0.74 8.20 -4.25
N ASN A 102 -1.81 7.78 -3.58
CA ASN A 102 -2.80 6.87 -4.16
C ASN A 102 -3.40 7.41 -5.46
N HIS A 103 -3.74 8.71 -5.51
CA HIS A 103 -4.25 9.33 -6.74
C HIS A 103 -3.21 9.33 -7.87
N HIS A 104 -1.97 9.68 -7.57
CA HIS A 104 -0.90 9.67 -8.56
C HIS A 104 -0.56 8.24 -9.04
N LEU A 105 -0.53 7.24 -8.13
CA LEU A 105 -0.36 5.83 -8.49
C LEU A 105 -1.50 5.31 -9.37
N ALA A 106 -2.74 5.66 -9.05
CA ALA A 106 -3.91 5.28 -9.85
C ALA A 106 -3.92 5.90 -11.25
N ALA A 107 -3.30 7.05 -11.44
CA ALA A 107 -3.20 7.74 -12.71
C ALA A 107 -2.12 7.16 -13.65
N LEU A 108 -1.17 6.37 -13.14
CA LEU A 108 -0.15 5.74 -13.98
C LEU A 108 -0.78 4.72 -14.94
N SER A 109 -0.17 4.48 -16.07
CA SER A 109 -0.45 3.27 -16.85
C SER A 109 -0.08 2.01 -16.06
N PHE A 110 -0.62 0.84 -16.43
CA PHE A 110 -0.23 -0.41 -15.75
C PHE A 110 1.26 -0.69 -15.91
N ASP A 111 1.82 -0.45 -17.09
CA ASP A 111 3.24 -0.67 -17.37
C ASP A 111 4.14 0.26 -16.56
N ASP A 112 3.79 1.55 -16.47
CA ASP A 112 4.53 2.50 -15.64
C ASP A 112 4.47 2.12 -14.15
N PHE A 113 3.29 1.73 -13.66
CA PHE A 113 3.13 1.24 -12.30
C PHE A 113 4.01 0.01 -12.04
N LYS A 114 3.93 -0.99 -12.93
CA LYS A 114 4.71 -2.24 -12.83
C LYS A 114 6.22 -1.95 -12.86
N ASN A 115 6.67 -1.13 -13.79
CA ASN A 115 8.09 -0.77 -13.90
C ASN A 115 8.62 -0.08 -12.63
N ARG A 116 7.81 0.76 -11.99
CA ARG A 116 8.16 1.41 -10.72
C ARG A 116 8.10 0.47 -9.53
N LEU A 117 7.27 -0.57 -9.58
CA LEU A 117 7.13 -1.57 -8.52
C LEU A 117 8.27 -2.60 -8.55
N ILE A 118 8.78 -2.97 -9.72
CA ILE A 118 9.82 -4.00 -9.90
C ILE A 118 11.02 -3.84 -8.95
N PRO A 119 11.64 -2.66 -8.77
CA PRO A 119 12.78 -2.51 -7.86
C PRO A 119 12.45 -2.91 -6.41
N PHE A 120 11.21 -2.73 -5.97
CA PHE A 120 10.76 -3.12 -4.63
C PHE A 120 10.54 -4.64 -4.54
N LEU A 121 10.00 -5.27 -5.59
CA LEU A 121 9.88 -6.74 -5.66
C LEU A 121 11.26 -7.40 -5.62
N ASP A 122 12.21 -6.88 -6.41
CA ASP A 122 13.59 -7.36 -6.47
C ASP A 122 14.30 -7.20 -5.11
N SER A 123 14.10 -6.07 -4.42
CA SER A 123 14.67 -5.82 -3.10
C SER A 123 14.18 -6.79 -2.02
N LEU A 124 12.96 -7.31 -2.18
CA LEU A 124 12.35 -8.33 -1.32
C LEU A 124 12.68 -9.77 -1.79
N GLY A 125 13.42 -9.94 -2.88
CA GLY A 125 13.79 -11.24 -3.44
C GLY A 125 12.60 -12.03 -3.97
N LEU A 126 11.54 -11.36 -4.45
CA LEU A 126 10.32 -12.02 -4.92
C LEU A 126 10.46 -12.49 -6.38
N ASP A 127 10.16 -13.75 -6.61
CA ASP A 127 10.22 -14.37 -7.94
C ASP A 127 8.88 -14.20 -8.69
N TYR A 128 8.57 -12.97 -9.05
CA TYR A 128 7.34 -12.62 -9.76
C TYR A 128 7.35 -13.03 -11.25
N MET A 129 8.53 -13.32 -11.82
CA MET A 129 8.67 -13.66 -13.24
C MET A 129 8.25 -15.10 -13.55
N GLN A 130 8.35 -16.03 -12.61
CA GLN A 130 8.00 -17.43 -12.81
C GLN A 130 6.48 -17.68 -12.80
N LYS A 131 5.68 -16.78 -12.24
CA LYS A 131 4.21 -16.92 -12.23
C LYS A 131 3.60 -16.39 -13.53
N GLN A 132 2.87 -17.26 -14.24
CA GLN A 132 2.20 -16.90 -15.50
C GLN A 132 1.20 -15.74 -15.35
N ASN A 133 0.48 -15.70 -14.21
CA ASN A 133 -0.51 -14.65 -13.90
C ASN A 133 0.06 -13.50 -13.05
N SER A 134 1.39 -13.27 -13.08
CA SER A 134 2.02 -12.22 -12.25
C SER A 134 1.45 -10.83 -12.52
N SER A 135 1.10 -10.52 -13.77
CA SER A 135 0.50 -9.23 -14.13
C SER A 135 -0.89 -9.05 -13.53
N GLU A 136 -1.70 -10.10 -13.49
CA GLU A 136 -3.03 -10.09 -12.86
C GLU A 136 -2.92 -9.90 -11.35
N ILE A 137 -1.99 -10.61 -10.71
CA ILE A 137 -1.69 -10.46 -9.27
C ILE A 137 -1.28 -9.02 -8.94
N ILE A 138 -0.34 -8.45 -9.70
CA ILE A 138 0.12 -7.06 -9.51
C ILE A 138 -1.03 -6.07 -9.74
N ALA A 139 -1.87 -6.29 -10.77
CA ALA A 139 -3.00 -5.43 -11.05
C ALA A 139 -4.05 -5.46 -9.92
N ALA A 140 -4.36 -6.64 -9.38
CA ALA A 140 -5.28 -6.81 -8.27
C ALA A 140 -4.80 -6.13 -6.98
N MET A 141 -3.49 -6.05 -6.77
CA MET A 141 -2.88 -5.48 -5.56
C MET A 141 -2.49 -4.00 -5.69
N ARG A 142 -2.70 -3.38 -6.86
CA ARG A 142 -2.26 -2.02 -7.19
C ARG A 142 -2.67 -0.95 -6.17
N SER A 143 -3.84 -1.10 -5.56
CA SER A 143 -4.40 -0.15 -4.60
C SER A 143 -4.40 -0.68 -3.16
N SER A 144 -3.63 -1.72 -2.86
CA SER A 144 -3.61 -2.33 -1.53
C SER A 144 -2.95 -1.43 -0.47
N LYS A 145 -1.97 -0.64 -0.89
CA LYS A 145 -1.23 0.28 -0.02
C LYS A 145 -0.99 1.64 -0.72
N PRO A 146 -0.75 2.69 0.07
CA PRO A 146 -0.54 4.02 -0.48
C PRO A 146 0.83 4.22 -1.14
N ASN A 147 1.78 3.30 -1.00
CA ASN A 147 3.12 3.39 -1.56
C ASN A 147 3.61 2.05 -2.13
N LEU A 148 4.60 2.08 -3.01
CA LEU A 148 5.05 0.90 -3.75
C LEU A 148 5.71 -0.16 -2.87
N LEU A 149 6.43 0.22 -1.82
CA LEU A 149 7.01 -0.74 -0.88
C LEU A 149 5.92 -1.52 -0.15
N GLY A 150 4.88 -0.83 0.32
CA GLY A 150 3.74 -1.49 0.95
C GLY A 150 3.01 -2.44 0.02
N VAL A 151 2.80 -2.04 -1.26
CA VAL A 151 2.24 -2.94 -2.28
C VAL A 151 3.14 -4.16 -2.50
N ALA A 152 4.46 -3.97 -2.60
CA ALA A 152 5.40 -5.08 -2.76
C ALA A 152 5.37 -6.04 -1.56
N GLN A 153 5.24 -5.52 -0.34
CA GLN A 153 5.08 -6.32 0.87
C GLN A 153 3.77 -7.13 0.87
N ASP A 154 2.66 -6.54 0.44
CA ASP A 154 1.37 -7.25 0.30
C ASP A 154 1.40 -8.32 -0.81
N LEU A 155 2.36 -8.23 -1.73
CA LEU A 155 2.58 -9.22 -2.79
C LEU A 155 3.41 -10.43 -2.34
N ILE A 156 4.09 -10.38 -1.19
CA ILE A 156 4.92 -11.48 -0.68
C ILE A 156 4.17 -12.83 -0.70
N PRO A 157 2.93 -12.94 -0.17
CA PRO A 157 2.24 -14.23 -0.15
C PRO A 157 1.92 -14.82 -1.53
N TYR A 158 1.88 -13.97 -2.56
CA TYR A 158 1.56 -14.41 -3.92
C TYR A 158 2.79 -14.89 -4.70
N PHE A 159 3.99 -14.44 -4.34
CA PHE A 159 5.24 -14.72 -5.05
C PHE A 159 6.25 -15.54 -4.22
N SER A 160 5.92 -15.87 -2.98
CA SER A 160 6.76 -16.72 -2.13
C SER A 160 5.93 -17.75 -1.37
N GLU A 161 6.60 -18.76 -0.82
CA GLU A 161 5.98 -19.67 0.13
C GLU A 161 5.63 -18.95 1.43
N LEU A 162 4.48 -19.27 2.00
CA LEU A 162 4.07 -18.73 3.29
C LEU A 162 4.86 -19.40 4.41
N SER A 163 5.71 -18.65 5.10
CA SER A 163 6.59 -19.16 6.15
C SER A 163 6.02 -19.05 7.57
N SER A 164 5.08 -18.15 7.79
CA SER A 164 4.48 -17.89 9.11
C SER A 164 3.12 -17.20 8.98
N TYR A 165 2.36 -17.25 10.06
CA TYR A 165 1.11 -16.52 10.22
C TYR A 165 1.33 -15.36 11.20
N ASP A 166 0.61 -14.24 11.03
CA ASP A 166 0.56 -13.19 12.05
C ASP A 166 -0.02 -13.75 13.34
N ASP A 167 0.75 -13.68 14.43
CA ASP A 167 0.38 -14.31 15.72
C ASP A 167 -0.98 -13.84 16.25
N LYS A 168 -1.28 -12.53 16.12
CA LYS A 168 -2.56 -11.98 16.59
C LYS A 168 -3.71 -12.43 15.73
N ALA A 169 -3.50 -12.50 14.41
CA ALA A 169 -4.49 -12.98 13.47
C ALA A 169 -4.76 -14.47 13.65
N ALA A 170 -3.71 -15.28 13.76
CA ALA A 170 -3.82 -16.72 13.97
C ALA A 170 -4.57 -17.05 15.28
N ASN A 171 -4.16 -16.43 16.39
CA ASN A 171 -4.83 -16.63 17.69
C ASN A 171 -6.30 -16.21 17.68
N LYS A 172 -6.65 -15.18 16.92
CA LYS A 172 -8.01 -14.63 16.93
C LYS A 172 -8.96 -15.36 15.98
N PHE A 173 -8.46 -15.85 14.84
CA PHE A 173 -9.31 -16.30 13.75
C PHE A 173 -8.95 -17.68 13.20
N LEU A 174 -7.69 -18.13 13.30
CA LEU A 174 -7.27 -19.41 12.74
C LEU A 174 -7.45 -20.54 13.74
N ILE A 175 -7.10 -20.34 15.03
CA ILE A 175 -7.27 -21.36 16.07
C ILE A 175 -8.76 -21.72 16.22
N GLY A 176 -9.06 -23.02 16.14
CA GLY A 176 -10.42 -23.56 16.22
C GLY A 176 -11.22 -23.45 14.91
N SER A 177 -10.54 -23.22 13.76
CA SER A 177 -11.19 -23.11 12.46
C SER A 177 -11.03 -24.33 11.55
N GLU A 178 -10.58 -25.46 12.09
CA GLU A 178 -10.32 -26.71 11.35
C GLU A 178 -11.51 -27.12 10.48
N VAL A 179 -12.70 -27.17 11.08
CA VAL A 179 -13.96 -27.54 10.40
C VAL A 179 -14.27 -26.60 9.23
N VAL A 180 -13.97 -25.30 9.40
CA VAL A 180 -14.17 -24.28 8.35
C VAL A 180 -13.23 -24.54 7.18
N LEU A 181 -11.94 -24.72 7.47
CA LEU A 181 -10.91 -24.97 6.45
C LEU A 181 -11.18 -26.24 5.66
N GLU A 182 -11.49 -27.35 6.35
CA GLU A 182 -11.82 -28.62 5.70
C GLU A 182 -13.10 -28.55 4.87
N TYR A 183 -14.13 -27.88 5.36
CA TYR A 183 -15.40 -27.74 4.65
C TYR A 183 -15.24 -26.91 3.38
N VAL A 184 -14.53 -25.77 3.48
CA VAL A 184 -14.28 -24.90 2.32
C VAL A 184 -13.38 -25.60 1.33
N GLN A 185 -12.32 -26.30 1.77
CA GLN A 185 -11.45 -27.08 0.89
C GLN A 185 -12.23 -28.11 0.05
N ARG A 186 -13.16 -28.84 0.66
CA ARG A 186 -14.04 -29.79 -0.07
C ARG A 186 -14.93 -29.09 -1.11
N LYS A 187 -15.49 -27.93 -0.77
CA LYS A 187 -16.30 -27.14 -1.70
C LYS A 187 -15.49 -26.64 -2.89
N LEU A 188 -14.29 -26.12 -2.64
CA LEU A 188 -13.40 -25.62 -3.68
C LEU A 188 -12.90 -26.74 -4.60
N ASN A 189 -12.61 -27.91 -4.07
CA ASN A 189 -12.21 -29.09 -4.87
C ASN A 189 -13.32 -29.64 -5.77
N GLY A 190 -14.57 -29.27 -5.53
CA GLY A 190 -15.72 -29.65 -6.37
C GLY A 190 -16.04 -28.67 -7.49
N LEU A 191 -15.27 -27.59 -7.65
CA LEU A 191 -15.50 -26.59 -8.69
C LEU A 191 -15.00 -27.12 -10.05
N GLU A 192 -15.84 -26.98 -11.09
CA GLU A 192 -15.47 -27.27 -12.47
C GLU A 192 -14.63 -26.13 -13.07
N ASP A 193 -15.00 -24.87 -12.75
CA ASP A 193 -14.32 -23.67 -13.22
C ASP A 193 -13.64 -22.96 -12.04
N TRP A 194 -12.36 -22.61 -12.22
CA TRP A 194 -11.58 -21.88 -11.23
C TRP A 194 -11.51 -20.39 -11.58
N ASN A 195 -12.48 -19.62 -11.12
CA ASN A 195 -12.57 -18.16 -11.29
C ASN A 195 -13.25 -17.51 -10.08
N GLU A 196 -13.15 -16.18 -9.96
CA GLU A 196 -13.66 -15.43 -8.81
C GLU A 196 -15.15 -15.72 -8.53
N ASP A 197 -16.01 -15.69 -9.58
CA ASP A 197 -17.46 -15.90 -9.45
C ASP A 197 -17.81 -17.28 -8.90
N SER A 198 -17.17 -18.33 -9.40
CA SER A 198 -17.38 -19.72 -8.96
C SER A 198 -16.91 -19.92 -7.53
N ILE A 199 -15.76 -19.34 -7.18
CA ILE A 199 -15.21 -19.36 -5.83
C ILE A 199 -16.14 -18.64 -4.86
N ASP A 200 -16.60 -17.44 -5.19
CA ASP A 200 -17.52 -16.67 -4.33
C ASP A 200 -18.83 -17.43 -4.08
N LYS A 201 -19.40 -18.09 -5.09
CA LYS A 201 -20.56 -18.96 -4.92
C LYS A 201 -20.28 -20.12 -3.93
N ALA A 202 -19.14 -20.80 -4.08
CA ALA A 202 -18.76 -21.88 -3.18
C ALA A 202 -18.57 -21.40 -1.73
N LEU A 203 -18.01 -20.18 -1.56
CA LEU A 203 -17.86 -19.54 -0.23
C LEU A 203 -19.22 -19.18 0.38
N MET A 204 -20.17 -18.65 -0.41
CA MET A 204 -21.53 -18.38 0.04
C MET A 204 -22.27 -19.65 0.44
N GLU A 205 -22.14 -20.72 -0.35
CA GLU A 205 -22.70 -22.03 0.02
C GLU A 205 -22.07 -22.59 1.30
N ALA A 206 -20.74 -22.44 1.47
CA ALA A 206 -20.05 -22.87 2.69
C ALA A 206 -20.53 -22.07 3.91
N GLN A 207 -20.71 -20.76 3.76
CA GLN A 207 -21.23 -19.88 4.81
C GLN A 207 -22.64 -20.32 5.25
N THR A 208 -23.52 -20.60 4.30
CA THR A 208 -24.88 -21.09 4.56
C THR A 208 -24.87 -22.47 5.21
N GLY A 209 -24.09 -23.41 4.66
CA GLY A 209 -23.98 -24.77 5.16
C GLY A 209 -23.43 -24.88 6.58
N LEU A 210 -22.52 -24.00 6.96
CA LEU A 210 -21.94 -23.93 8.30
C LEU A 210 -22.73 -22.99 9.24
N SER A 211 -23.70 -22.25 8.74
CA SER A 211 -24.46 -21.21 9.49
C SER A 211 -23.54 -20.21 10.20
N LEU A 212 -22.46 -19.78 9.54
CA LEU A 212 -21.45 -18.89 10.10
C LEU A 212 -21.60 -17.46 9.59
N PRO A 213 -21.30 -16.44 10.41
CA PRO A 213 -21.17 -15.07 9.93
C PRO A 213 -19.91 -14.94 9.03
N THR A 214 -19.99 -14.07 8.01
CA THR A 214 -18.93 -13.86 7.01
C THR A 214 -17.51 -13.75 7.58
N PRO A 215 -17.25 -13.00 8.67
CA PRO A 215 -15.88 -12.93 9.21
C PRO A 215 -15.35 -14.26 9.75
N LYS A 216 -16.23 -15.11 10.31
CA LYS A 216 -15.82 -16.41 10.85
C LYS A 216 -15.54 -17.45 9.78
N LEU A 217 -16.08 -17.26 8.58
CA LEU A 217 -15.71 -18.07 7.41
C LEU A 217 -14.46 -17.52 6.73
N ASN A 218 -14.48 -16.20 6.40
CA ASN A 218 -13.50 -15.61 5.50
C ASN A 218 -12.13 -15.40 6.15
N GLN A 219 -12.06 -15.05 7.43
CA GLN A 219 -10.78 -14.73 8.07
C GLN A 219 -9.84 -15.92 8.21
N PRO A 220 -10.29 -17.11 8.64
CA PRO A 220 -9.43 -18.30 8.67
C PRO A 220 -8.82 -18.62 7.30
N ILE A 221 -9.64 -18.59 6.25
CA ILE A 221 -9.19 -18.87 4.88
C ILE A 221 -8.18 -17.83 4.43
N ARG A 222 -8.47 -16.53 4.66
CA ARG A 222 -7.57 -15.44 4.33
C ARG A 222 -6.21 -15.59 4.98
N ILE A 223 -6.18 -15.94 6.27
CA ILE A 223 -4.95 -16.15 7.02
C ILE A 223 -4.21 -17.37 6.48
N ALA A 224 -4.90 -18.47 6.19
CA ALA A 224 -4.31 -19.65 5.59
C ALA A 224 -3.64 -19.33 4.24
N MET A 225 -4.22 -18.40 3.45
CA MET A 225 -3.71 -18.02 2.14
C MET A 225 -2.60 -16.98 2.18
N THR A 226 -2.70 -15.97 3.06
CA THR A 226 -1.83 -14.78 3.03
C THR A 226 -1.04 -14.54 4.31
N GLY A 227 -1.27 -15.32 5.36
CA GLY A 227 -0.64 -15.13 6.66
C GLY A 227 -1.24 -13.98 7.47
N SER A 228 -2.15 -13.18 6.90
CA SER A 228 -2.68 -11.96 7.51
C SER A 228 -4.20 -11.83 7.36
N THR A 229 -4.79 -10.84 8.05
CA THR A 229 -6.22 -10.52 7.95
C THR A 229 -6.57 -9.60 6.78
N GLN A 230 -5.58 -9.10 6.05
CA GLN A 230 -5.77 -8.12 4.97
C GLN A 230 -5.43 -8.74 3.60
N SER A 231 -6.36 -8.67 2.68
CA SER A 231 -6.20 -8.98 1.25
C SER A 231 -7.41 -8.40 0.50
N PRO A 232 -7.47 -8.42 -0.83
CA PRO A 232 -8.66 -8.17 -1.62
C PRO A 232 -9.88 -9.02 -1.20
N SER A 233 -10.97 -9.00 -1.97
CA SER A 233 -12.08 -9.94 -1.77
C SER A 233 -11.54 -11.38 -1.69
N LEU A 234 -12.20 -12.26 -0.92
CA LEU A 234 -11.64 -13.60 -0.73
C LEU A 234 -11.72 -14.40 -2.03
N GLY A 235 -12.78 -14.22 -2.84
CA GLY A 235 -12.89 -14.84 -4.15
C GLY A 235 -11.76 -14.44 -5.07
N LEU A 236 -11.46 -13.13 -5.19
CA LEU A 236 -10.32 -12.64 -5.95
C LEU A 236 -9.00 -13.17 -5.38
N THR A 237 -8.81 -13.13 -4.05
CA THR A 237 -7.59 -13.65 -3.42
C THR A 237 -7.32 -15.10 -3.80
N LEU A 238 -8.35 -15.95 -3.73
CA LEU A 238 -8.23 -17.37 -4.06
C LEU A 238 -8.02 -17.62 -5.56
N SER A 239 -8.70 -16.83 -6.43
CA SER A 239 -8.56 -16.98 -7.89
C SER A 239 -7.17 -16.63 -8.41
N LEU A 240 -6.40 -15.82 -7.67
CA LEU A 240 -5.01 -15.50 -8.00
C LEU A 240 -4.03 -16.65 -7.71
N PHE A 241 -4.45 -17.68 -6.97
CA PHE A 241 -3.74 -18.93 -6.79
C PHE A 241 -4.39 -20.03 -7.67
N ASN A 242 -3.65 -21.05 -8.02
CA ASN A 242 -4.25 -22.27 -8.56
C ASN A 242 -4.78 -23.17 -7.41
N LEU A 243 -5.68 -24.10 -7.76
CA LEU A 243 -6.31 -24.99 -6.77
C LEU A 243 -5.30 -25.83 -5.98
N GLU A 244 -4.20 -26.25 -6.61
CA GLU A 244 -3.13 -27.02 -5.96
C GLU A 244 -2.46 -26.19 -4.85
N GLU A 245 -2.11 -24.95 -5.13
CA GLU A 245 -1.49 -24.04 -4.14
C GLU A 245 -2.48 -23.70 -3.01
N VAL A 246 -3.76 -23.51 -3.31
CA VAL A 246 -4.81 -23.31 -2.30
C VAL A 246 -4.87 -24.51 -1.36
N ASN A 247 -4.91 -25.75 -1.92
CA ASN A 247 -4.92 -26.97 -1.12
C ASN A 247 -3.66 -27.12 -0.26
N LYS A 248 -2.47 -26.83 -0.85
CA LYS A 248 -1.19 -26.85 -0.11
C LYS A 248 -1.24 -25.92 1.10
N ARG A 249 -1.73 -24.69 0.93
CA ARG A 249 -1.81 -23.69 1.99
C ARG A 249 -2.85 -24.01 3.05
N ILE A 250 -4.02 -24.51 2.67
CA ILE A 250 -5.03 -24.97 3.64
C ILE A 250 -4.48 -26.15 4.47
N ASN A 251 -3.83 -27.13 3.83
CA ASN A 251 -3.23 -28.25 4.53
C ASN A 251 -2.10 -27.79 5.48
N ALA A 252 -1.30 -26.80 5.10
CA ALA A 252 -0.28 -26.22 5.98
C ALA A 252 -0.91 -25.53 7.20
N ALA A 253 -2.02 -24.81 7.01
CA ALA A 253 -2.77 -24.19 8.11
C ALA A 253 -3.38 -25.24 9.05
N LEU A 254 -3.96 -26.32 8.52
CA LEU A 254 -4.48 -27.45 9.33
C LEU A 254 -3.38 -28.13 10.14
N LYS A 255 -2.20 -28.32 9.53
CA LYS A 255 -1.04 -28.86 10.24
C LYS A 255 -0.58 -27.91 11.37
N TYR A 256 -0.48 -26.61 11.09
CA TYR A 256 -0.15 -25.60 12.10
C TYR A 256 -1.09 -25.67 13.31
N LEU A 257 -2.41 -25.83 13.04
CA LEU A 257 -3.43 -25.95 14.10
C LEU A 257 -3.24 -27.23 14.93
N PHE A 258 -2.89 -28.33 14.27
CA PHE A 258 -2.62 -29.60 14.96
C PHE A 258 -1.37 -29.52 15.87
N ASP A 259 -0.33 -28.83 15.40
CA ASP A 259 0.93 -28.66 16.15
C ASP A 259 0.84 -27.65 17.29
N THR A 260 -0.21 -26.81 17.32
CA THR A 260 -0.41 -25.73 18.30
C THR A 260 -1.43 -26.12 19.40
N ASN A 261 -2.28 -27.12 19.19
CA ASN A 261 -3.20 -27.70 20.16
C ASN A 261 -2.54 -28.80 20.96
#